data_2154ea89b46ee74cd560a6ee85886e2b
#
_entry.id   2154ea89b46ee74cd560a6ee85886e2b
#
_cell.length_a   1.000
_cell.length_b   1.000
_cell.length_c   1.000
_cell.angle_alpha   90.00
_cell.angle_beta   90.00
_cell.angle_gamma   90.00
#
_symmetry.space_group_name_H-M   'P 1'
#
loop_
_entity.id
_entity.type
_entity.pdbx_description
1 polymer ?
#
loop_
_entity_poly.entity_id
_entity_poly.type
_entity_poly.pdbx_seq_one_letter_code
_entity_poly.pdbx_strand_id
1 'polypeptide(L)'
;MPRLILVTGALLVISACSSTTPISPRVNATLFEGARLIAGEEIAPIENSAFLIEGDTVTRVGRRGEVPLPDGATRVDLTGKTVMPAIINAHGHMGYRKGASFAVENYTRENIIDHLERLAYHGVAAVMSMGAERELGYALRDELRASPRANAALFLTAGQGLAMPNGGPAPPLRDAPYGVSTEAEARRAVQELRARKVDGYVKIWVDDRGGTVPKLTSDLYSAAIDEAHKNGLLTVTHTFELSDVKGILRAGIDGLAHPPWRSGAAVDEEVLGLFRERPNVFVILTLWSTRNDIYGRRPSWIDDPLLRETFTAAEIAMLENPAVGEDAMAKWKAGVVPRGVLALKAAGVKFGLGDDTGATNGSFYFGFGSHLEMASMVEAGLTPAEAIAAATRNSAEILKLERLGTVAAGKSADFIVLDANPLDDINNTRRISAVYLRGSAVDRAALRAKWAGARATGTR
;
A
#
# COMPACT_ATOMS: atom_id res chain seq x y z
N MET A 1 -36.08 53.29 -81.14
CA MET A 1 -35.14 52.92 -80.14
C MET A 1 -35.88 52.70 -78.82
N PRO A 2 -36.20 51.51 -78.40
CA PRO A 2 -36.87 51.29 -77.12
C PRO A 2 -35.81 51.01 -75.97
N ARG A 3 -36.01 51.63 -74.82
CA ARG A 3 -35.22 51.46 -73.59
C ARG A 3 -35.67 50.19 -72.89
N LEU A 4 -34.67 49.34 -72.58
CA LEU A 4 -34.81 48.13 -71.79
C LEU A 4 -34.72 48.52 -70.31
N ILE A 5 -35.76 48.19 -69.53
CA ILE A 5 -35.75 48.34 -68.06
C ILE A 5 -35.36 47.00 -67.47
N LEU A 6 -34.21 46.95 -66.76
CA LEU A 6 -33.76 45.80 -66.01
C LEU A 6 -34.40 45.89 -64.63
N VAL A 7 -35.18 44.86 -64.23
CA VAL A 7 -35.68 44.67 -62.87
C VAL A 7 -34.76 43.69 -62.16
N THR A 8 -34.00 44.16 -61.19
CA THR A 8 -33.16 43.34 -60.32
C THR A 8 -34.01 42.90 -59.15
N GLY A 9 -34.32 41.58 -59.08
CA GLY A 9 -34.95 40.95 -57.93
C GLY A 9 -33.90 40.60 -56.90
N ALA A 10 -34.01 41.15 -55.69
CA ALA A 10 -33.18 40.75 -54.55
C ALA A 10 -33.80 39.52 -53.87
N LEU A 11 -33.10 38.37 -53.89
CA LEU A 11 -33.44 37.23 -53.09
C LEU A 11 -32.93 37.45 -51.66
N LEU A 12 -33.83 37.57 -50.69
CA LEU A 12 -33.49 37.49 -49.26
C LEU A 12 -33.29 36.01 -48.88
N VAL A 13 -32.05 35.63 -48.62
CA VAL A 13 -31.71 34.32 -47.97
C VAL A 13 -31.83 34.50 -46.47
N ILE A 14 -32.91 33.96 -45.90
CA ILE A 14 -33.03 33.85 -44.40
C ILE A 14 -32.19 32.65 -43.95
N SER A 15 -30.99 32.95 -43.39
CA SER A 15 -30.13 31.95 -42.74
C SER A 15 -30.70 31.67 -41.36
N ALA A 16 -31.37 30.52 -41.19
CA ALA A 16 -31.78 30.03 -39.88
C ALA A 16 -30.53 29.53 -39.15
N CYS A 17 -29.97 30.30 -38.21
CA CYS A 17 -28.99 29.84 -37.26
C CYS A 17 -29.66 28.88 -36.29
N SER A 18 -29.52 27.58 -36.54
CA SER A 18 -29.77 26.55 -35.50
C SER A 18 -28.69 26.66 -34.47
N SER A 19 -29.00 27.25 -33.31
CA SER A 19 -28.15 27.21 -32.12
C SER A 19 -28.18 25.80 -31.58
N THR A 20 -27.22 24.95 -31.98
CA THR A 20 -26.91 23.72 -31.27
C THR A 20 -26.25 24.12 -29.97
N THR A 21 -27.00 24.09 -28.89
CA THR A 21 -26.44 24.15 -27.52
C THR A 21 -25.39 23.05 -27.41
N PRO A 22 -24.14 23.35 -27.06
CA PRO A 22 -23.15 22.31 -26.88
C PRO A 22 -23.63 21.41 -25.73
N ILE A 23 -23.86 20.14 -26.04
CA ILE A 23 -24.10 19.12 -25.03
C ILE A 23 -22.77 19.05 -24.22
N SER A 24 -22.73 19.67 -23.03
CA SER A 24 -21.64 19.50 -22.11
C SER A 24 -21.48 18.00 -21.88
N PRO A 25 -20.27 17.44 -21.98
CA PRO A 25 -20.04 16.03 -21.67
C PRO A 25 -20.60 15.76 -20.27
N ARG A 26 -21.47 14.74 -20.15
CA ARG A 26 -22.01 14.33 -18.85
C ARG A 26 -20.80 13.97 -17.97
N VAL A 27 -20.48 14.82 -17.03
CA VAL A 27 -19.48 14.53 -16.03
C VAL A 27 -20.05 13.37 -15.20
N ASN A 28 -19.32 12.28 -15.14
CA ASN A 28 -19.70 11.12 -14.32
C ASN A 28 -19.47 11.51 -12.86
N ALA A 29 -20.44 12.21 -12.26
CA ALA A 29 -20.36 12.76 -10.91
C ALA A 29 -21.19 11.92 -9.95
N THR A 30 -20.64 11.64 -8.78
CA THR A 30 -21.33 10.93 -7.69
C THR A 30 -21.15 11.68 -6.37
N LEU A 31 -22.28 12.03 -5.75
CA LEU A 31 -22.32 12.61 -4.40
C LEU A 31 -22.55 11.49 -3.39
N PHE A 32 -21.60 11.29 -2.49
CA PHE A 32 -21.73 10.43 -1.32
C PHE A 32 -22.07 11.27 -0.11
N GLU A 33 -23.06 10.86 0.67
CA GLU A 33 -23.51 11.67 1.82
C GLU A 33 -24.05 10.84 2.99
N GLY A 34 -24.02 11.43 4.20
CA GLY A 34 -24.59 10.86 5.41
C GLY A 34 -23.62 10.06 6.27
N ALA A 35 -22.44 9.72 5.77
CA ALA A 35 -21.44 8.97 6.54
C ALA A 35 -20.70 9.83 7.58
N ARG A 36 -20.11 9.16 8.57
CA ARG A 36 -18.92 9.68 9.26
C ARG A 36 -17.73 9.58 8.32
N LEU A 37 -17.04 10.68 8.02
CA LEU A 37 -15.86 10.71 7.19
C LEU A 37 -14.59 10.92 8.03
N ILE A 38 -13.73 9.92 8.06
CA ILE A 38 -12.34 10.00 8.51
C ILE A 38 -11.52 10.42 7.29
N ALA A 39 -11.24 11.71 7.14
CA ALA A 39 -10.62 12.24 5.93
C ALA A 39 -9.16 11.79 5.74
N GLY A 40 -8.50 11.30 6.79
CA GLY A 40 -7.07 10.94 6.78
C GLY A 40 -6.14 12.12 7.07
N GLU A 41 -6.68 13.33 7.21
CA GLU A 41 -5.96 14.52 7.66
C GLU A 41 -5.96 14.59 9.21
N GLU A 42 -5.15 15.50 9.78
CA GLU A 42 -5.09 15.68 11.25
C GLU A 42 -6.27 16.51 11.76
N ILE A 43 -7.47 16.14 11.34
CA ILE A 43 -8.72 16.78 11.73
C ILE A 43 -9.69 15.75 12.33
N ALA A 44 -10.62 16.24 13.15
CA ALA A 44 -11.70 15.40 13.65
C ALA A 44 -12.55 14.87 12.48
N PRO A 45 -13.14 13.67 12.60
CA PRO A 45 -14.06 13.14 11.60
C PRO A 45 -15.20 14.09 11.31
N ILE A 46 -15.62 14.17 10.05
CA ILE A 46 -16.78 14.96 9.63
C ILE A 46 -18.02 14.08 9.78
N GLU A 47 -18.83 14.40 10.77
CA GLU A 47 -20.12 13.72 10.98
C GLU A 47 -21.14 14.16 9.93
N ASN A 48 -21.98 13.21 9.47
CA ASN A 48 -22.99 13.49 8.44
C ASN A 48 -22.37 14.21 7.24
N SER A 49 -21.27 13.65 6.74
CA SER A 49 -20.46 14.25 5.67
C SER A 49 -21.17 14.20 4.31
N ALA A 50 -20.63 14.99 3.38
CA ALA A 50 -20.89 14.88 1.95
C ALA A 50 -19.58 15.09 1.19
N PHE A 51 -19.35 14.29 0.15
CA PHE A 51 -18.24 14.51 -0.76
C PHE A 51 -18.61 14.14 -2.20
N LEU A 52 -18.14 14.96 -3.13
CA LEU A 52 -18.43 14.82 -4.57
C LEU A 52 -17.23 14.23 -5.27
N ILE A 53 -17.49 13.23 -6.11
CA ILE A 53 -16.51 12.62 -7.00
C ILE A 53 -16.87 12.94 -8.43
N GLU A 54 -15.90 13.40 -9.20
CA GLU A 54 -16.02 13.62 -10.65
C GLU A 54 -14.88 12.83 -11.32
N GLY A 55 -15.25 11.81 -12.09
CA GLY A 55 -14.29 10.88 -12.65
C GLY A 55 -13.54 10.10 -11.56
N ASP A 56 -12.22 10.27 -11.49
CA ASP A 56 -11.35 9.63 -10.50
C ASP A 56 -11.00 10.51 -9.28
N THR A 57 -11.57 11.73 -9.21
CA THR A 57 -11.13 12.78 -8.30
C THR A 57 -12.22 13.18 -7.32
N VAL A 58 -11.88 13.32 -6.05
CA VAL A 58 -12.70 14.00 -5.04
C VAL A 58 -12.62 15.50 -5.33
N THR A 59 -13.75 16.14 -5.68
CA THR A 59 -13.74 17.55 -6.04
C THR A 59 -14.22 18.46 -4.93
N ARG A 60 -15.05 17.95 -4.02
CA ARG A 60 -15.57 18.70 -2.86
C ARG A 60 -15.75 17.78 -1.65
N VAL A 61 -15.54 18.33 -0.47
CA VAL A 61 -15.80 17.67 0.82
C VAL A 61 -16.45 18.69 1.75
N GLY A 62 -17.45 18.28 2.51
CA GLY A 62 -18.16 19.12 3.49
C GLY A 62 -19.14 18.29 4.31
N ARG A 63 -20.14 18.93 4.89
CA ARG A 63 -21.27 18.30 5.57
C ARG A 63 -22.42 18.09 4.59
N ARG A 64 -23.34 17.18 4.90
CA ARG A 64 -24.58 16.99 4.14
C ARG A 64 -25.33 18.31 4.02
N GLY A 65 -25.69 18.67 2.76
CA GLY A 65 -26.32 19.93 2.42
C GLY A 65 -25.38 21.08 2.07
N GLU A 66 -24.07 20.99 2.38
CA GLU A 66 -23.06 21.98 2.01
C GLU A 66 -22.46 21.72 0.63
N VAL A 67 -22.46 20.47 0.18
CA VAL A 67 -21.92 20.05 -1.12
C VAL A 67 -23.07 19.97 -2.13
N PRO A 68 -23.13 20.85 -3.14
CA PRO A 68 -24.18 20.83 -4.15
C PRO A 68 -24.09 19.57 -5.02
N LEU A 69 -25.25 19.03 -5.37
CA LEU A 69 -25.38 17.94 -6.35
C LEU A 69 -25.41 18.54 -7.75
N PRO A 70 -24.44 18.26 -8.64
CA PRO A 70 -24.50 18.69 -10.03
C PRO A 70 -25.67 18.03 -10.80
N ASP A 71 -26.18 18.71 -11.82
CA ASP A 71 -27.22 18.15 -12.68
C ASP A 71 -26.77 16.83 -13.31
N GLY A 72 -27.61 15.81 -13.19
CA GLY A 72 -27.34 14.47 -13.73
C GLY A 72 -26.35 13.62 -12.89
N ALA A 73 -25.87 14.12 -11.74
CA ALA A 73 -25.04 13.35 -10.84
C ALA A 73 -25.84 12.28 -10.09
N THR A 74 -25.16 11.17 -9.75
CA THR A 74 -25.72 10.11 -8.90
C THR A 74 -25.58 10.49 -7.43
N ARG A 75 -26.55 10.13 -6.60
CA ARG A 75 -26.50 10.27 -5.14
C ARG A 75 -26.39 8.88 -4.49
N VAL A 76 -25.45 8.74 -3.56
CA VAL A 76 -25.26 7.53 -2.74
C VAL A 76 -25.42 7.90 -1.27
N ASP A 77 -26.44 7.35 -0.63
CA ASP A 77 -26.68 7.53 0.80
C ASP A 77 -25.84 6.54 1.61
N LEU A 78 -24.96 7.05 2.45
CA LEU A 78 -24.09 6.32 3.35
C LEU A 78 -24.45 6.54 4.82
N THR A 79 -25.71 6.88 5.11
CA THR A 79 -26.18 7.07 6.48
C THR A 79 -25.90 5.84 7.34
N GLY A 80 -25.29 6.03 8.52
CA GLY A 80 -24.89 4.96 9.43
C GLY A 80 -23.59 4.26 9.08
N LYS A 81 -22.92 4.65 7.97
CA LYS A 81 -21.60 4.13 7.57
C LYS A 81 -20.47 5.04 8.05
N THR A 82 -19.26 4.48 8.02
CA THR A 82 -18.02 5.24 8.16
C THR A 82 -17.22 5.14 6.87
N VAL A 83 -16.65 6.25 6.42
CA VAL A 83 -15.73 6.30 5.27
C VAL A 83 -14.34 6.64 5.77
N MET A 84 -13.33 5.95 5.27
CA MET A 84 -11.91 6.26 5.46
C MET A 84 -11.16 6.17 4.14
N PRO A 85 -9.98 6.81 3.99
CA PRO A 85 -9.14 6.61 2.81
C PRO A 85 -8.79 5.14 2.64
N ALA A 86 -8.60 4.69 1.41
CA ALA A 86 -8.11 3.36 1.14
C ALA A 86 -6.68 3.17 1.67
N ILE A 87 -6.38 1.94 2.08
CA ILE A 87 -5.10 1.57 2.69
C ILE A 87 -3.98 1.63 1.64
N ILE A 88 -2.80 2.02 2.08
CA ILE A 88 -1.57 1.96 1.29
C ILE A 88 -0.58 1.06 2.02
N ASN A 89 -0.23 -0.05 1.39
CA ASN A 89 0.75 -0.99 1.90
C ASN A 89 2.15 -0.63 1.37
N ALA A 90 2.97 -0.04 2.22
CA ALA A 90 4.30 0.42 1.84
C ALA A 90 5.36 -0.71 1.80
N HIS A 91 5.01 -1.96 2.14
CA HIS A 91 5.95 -3.07 2.13
C HIS A 91 5.24 -4.42 1.91
N GLY A 92 5.36 -4.97 0.72
CA GLY A 92 4.96 -6.32 0.36
C GLY A 92 5.88 -6.93 -0.68
N HIS A 93 5.61 -8.17 -1.08
CA HIS A 93 6.36 -8.90 -2.11
C HIS A 93 5.39 -9.67 -3.01
N MET A 94 5.23 -9.22 -4.24
CA MET A 94 4.22 -9.76 -5.14
C MET A 94 4.77 -10.93 -5.97
N GLY A 95 3.92 -11.93 -6.26
CA GLY A 95 4.12 -12.91 -7.32
C GLY A 95 4.69 -14.27 -6.89
N TYR A 96 5.40 -14.39 -5.78
CA TYR A 96 6.09 -15.63 -5.42
C TYR A 96 5.23 -16.64 -4.65
N ARG A 97 4.14 -16.19 -4.06
CA ARG A 97 3.20 -17.02 -3.33
C ARG A 97 2.02 -17.40 -4.20
N LYS A 98 1.63 -18.69 -4.22
CA LYS A 98 0.40 -19.16 -4.87
C LYS A 98 -0.20 -20.27 -4.00
N GLY A 99 -1.33 -19.98 -3.34
CA GLY A 99 -1.90 -20.88 -2.36
C GLY A 99 -0.87 -21.27 -1.28
N ALA A 100 -0.65 -22.55 -1.08
CA ALA A 100 0.35 -23.07 -0.14
C ALA A 100 1.80 -23.05 -0.68
N SER A 101 2.01 -22.81 -1.98
CA SER A 101 3.33 -22.82 -2.62
C SER A 101 4.02 -21.46 -2.50
N PHE A 102 5.32 -21.46 -2.19
CA PHE A 102 6.20 -20.29 -2.26
C PHE A 102 7.42 -20.65 -3.11
N ALA A 103 7.45 -20.16 -4.35
CA ALA A 103 8.43 -20.57 -5.36
C ALA A 103 8.61 -19.51 -6.45
N VAL A 104 9.76 -19.58 -7.17
CA VAL A 104 10.08 -18.70 -8.30
C VAL A 104 9.11 -18.91 -9.45
N GLU A 105 8.68 -20.14 -9.68
CA GLU A 105 7.76 -20.55 -10.75
C GLU A 105 6.37 -19.92 -10.62
N ASN A 106 6.02 -19.47 -9.42
CA ASN A 106 4.76 -18.75 -9.18
C ASN A 106 4.80 -17.30 -9.68
N TYR A 107 6.00 -16.76 -10.03
CA TYR A 107 6.15 -15.38 -10.46
C TYR A 107 5.63 -15.20 -11.89
N THR A 108 4.30 -15.20 -11.99
CA THR A 108 3.57 -15.07 -13.26
C THR A 108 2.69 -13.83 -13.23
N ARG A 109 2.34 -13.34 -14.43
CA ARG A 109 1.43 -12.20 -14.61
C ARG A 109 0.09 -12.39 -13.88
N GLU A 110 -0.50 -13.56 -14.06
CA GLU A 110 -1.81 -13.92 -13.49
C GLU A 110 -1.76 -13.94 -11.96
N ASN A 111 -0.68 -14.46 -11.39
CA ASN A 111 -0.52 -14.55 -9.95
C ASN A 111 -0.28 -13.16 -9.31
N ILE A 112 0.53 -12.31 -9.94
CA ILE A 112 0.73 -10.92 -9.48
C ILE A 112 -0.61 -10.16 -9.53
N ILE A 113 -1.37 -10.30 -10.62
CA ILE A 113 -2.69 -9.66 -10.74
C ILE A 113 -3.65 -10.20 -9.67
N ASP A 114 -3.67 -11.51 -9.37
CA ASP A 114 -4.51 -12.08 -8.31
C ASP A 114 -4.17 -11.48 -6.93
N HIS A 115 -2.88 -11.26 -6.65
CA HIS A 115 -2.47 -10.55 -5.42
C HIS A 115 -2.98 -9.10 -5.38
N LEU A 116 -2.88 -8.37 -6.48
CA LEU A 116 -3.36 -6.98 -6.57
C LEU A 116 -4.88 -6.90 -6.46
N GLU A 117 -5.61 -7.88 -6.98
CA GLU A 117 -7.07 -8.00 -6.84
C GLU A 117 -7.46 -8.34 -5.40
N ARG A 118 -6.73 -9.22 -4.70
CA ARG A 118 -6.93 -9.50 -3.27
C ARG A 118 -6.69 -8.25 -2.44
N LEU A 119 -5.62 -7.50 -2.70
CA LEU A 119 -5.35 -6.22 -2.05
C LEU A 119 -6.51 -5.25 -2.22
N ALA A 120 -6.98 -5.04 -3.46
CA ALA A 120 -8.12 -4.17 -3.75
C ALA A 120 -9.42 -4.64 -3.06
N TYR A 121 -9.66 -5.95 -3.03
CA TYR A 121 -10.82 -6.53 -2.34
C TYR A 121 -10.87 -6.16 -0.86
N HIS A 122 -9.71 -6.08 -0.20
CA HIS A 122 -9.54 -5.68 1.19
C HIS A 122 -9.38 -4.16 1.40
N GLY A 123 -9.57 -3.35 0.35
CA GLY A 123 -9.48 -1.88 0.46
C GLY A 123 -8.07 -1.31 0.40
N VAL A 124 -7.10 -2.07 -0.08
CA VAL A 124 -5.74 -1.56 -0.33
C VAL A 124 -5.67 -0.95 -1.72
N ALA A 125 -5.41 0.36 -1.81
CA ALA A 125 -5.33 1.11 -3.07
C ALA A 125 -3.98 0.98 -3.77
N ALA A 126 -2.90 0.83 -3.01
CA ALA A 126 -1.55 0.74 -3.53
C ALA A 126 -0.67 -0.19 -2.69
N VAL A 127 0.27 -0.87 -3.33
CA VAL A 127 1.28 -1.69 -2.67
C VAL A 127 2.66 -1.41 -3.28
N MET A 128 3.67 -1.24 -2.41
CA MET A 128 5.08 -1.24 -2.78
C MET A 128 5.65 -2.64 -2.64
N SER A 129 6.01 -3.26 -3.76
CA SER A 129 6.74 -4.53 -3.76
C SER A 129 8.24 -4.26 -3.64
N MET A 130 8.88 -4.85 -2.60
CA MET A 130 10.20 -4.40 -2.15
C MET A 130 11.32 -5.40 -2.44
N GLY A 131 11.92 -5.26 -3.61
CA GLY A 131 13.31 -5.66 -3.80
C GLY A 131 13.55 -7.08 -4.32
N ALA A 132 12.55 -7.77 -4.86
CA ALA A 132 12.73 -9.09 -5.43
C ALA A 132 12.12 -9.22 -6.84
N GLU A 133 11.83 -8.12 -7.51
CA GLU A 133 11.18 -8.12 -8.82
C GLU A 133 12.10 -8.59 -9.92
N ARG A 134 11.50 -9.34 -10.87
CA ARG A 134 12.11 -9.78 -12.13
C ARG A 134 11.55 -8.94 -13.28
N GLU A 135 12.06 -9.15 -14.51
CA GLU A 135 11.65 -8.42 -15.72
C GLU A 135 10.14 -8.32 -15.89
N LEU A 136 9.41 -9.40 -15.62
CA LEU A 136 7.95 -9.42 -15.68
C LEU A 136 7.32 -8.37 -14.76
N GLY A 137 7.87 -8.15 -13.55
CA GLY A 137 7.36 -7.17 -12.60
C GLY A 137 7.43 -5.74 -13.13
N TYR A 138 8.54 -5.36 -13.74
CA TYR A 138 8.70 -4.04 -14.36
C TYR A 138 7.73 -3.85 -15.54
N ALA A 139 7.65 -4.84 -16.42
CA ALA A 139 6.75 -4.79 -17.58
C ALA A 139 5.28 -4.69 -17.15
N LEU A 140 4.88 -5.49 -16.16
CA LEU A 140 3.51 -5.49 -15.66
C LEU A 140 3.16 -4.18 -14.94
N ARG A 141 4.09 -3.62 -14.14
CA ARG A 141 3.91 -2.31 -13.52
C ARG A 141 3.63 -1.23 -14.57
N ASP A 142 4.43 -1.21 -15.65
CA ASP A 142 4.29 -0.20 -16.71
C ASP A 142 2.97 -0.39 -17.48
N GLU A 143 2.57 -1.62 -17.77
CA GLU A 143 1.26 -1.96 -18.36
C GLU A 143 0.10 -1.45 -17.48
N LEU A 144 0.12 -1.81 -16.19
CA LEU A 144 -0.94 -1.45 -15.25
C LEU A 144 -1.00 0.06 -14.98
N ARG A 145 0.13 0.77 -15.12
CA ARG A 145 0.17 2.23 -15.03
C ARG A 145 -0.44 2.90 -16.25
N ALA A 146 -0.19 2.36 -17.44
CA ALA A 146 -0.78 2.86 -18.69
C ALA A 146 -2.28 2.53 -18.80
N SER A 147 -2.71 1.40 -18.23
CA SER A 147 -4.10 0.94 -18.24
C SER A 147 -4.49 0.37 -16.88
N PRO A 148 -4.84 1.22 -15.89
CA PRO A 148 -5.19 0.78 -14.54
C PRO A 148 -6.44 -0.12 -14.54
N ARG A 149 -6.37 -1.23 -13.79
CA ARG A 149 -7.51 -2.14 -13.62
C ARG A 149 -8.38 -1.68 -12.45
N ALA A 150 -9.69 -1.56 -12.68
CA ALA A 150 -10.64 -1.09 -11.66
C ALA A 150 -10.59 -1.93 -10.37
N ASN A 151 -10.44 -3.26 -10.50
CA ASN A 151 -10.47 -4.20 -9.39
C ASN A 151 -9.08 -4.58 -8.84
N ALA A 152 -8.03 -3.81 -9.13
CA ALA A 152 -6.67 -4.11 -8.67
C ALA A 152 -6.03 -2.89 -7.99
N ALA A 153 -5.23 -3.15 -6.96
CA ALA A 153 -4.39 -2.13 -6.33
C ALA A 153 -3.32 -1.60 -7.29
N LEU A 154 -2.88 -0.38 -7.09
CA LEU A 154 -1.74 0.19 -7.80
C LEU A 154 -0.47 -0.59 -7.44
N PHE A 155 0.22 -1.10 -8.45
CA PHE A 155 1.45 -1.84 -8.29
C PHE A 155 2.65 -0.91 -8.40
N LEU A 156 3.42 -0.80 -7.32
CA LEU A 156 4.68 -0.08 -7.25
C LEU A 156 5.81 -1.06 -6.98
N THR A 157 7.02 -0.76 -7.44
CA THR A 157 8.18 -1.62 -7.22
C THR A 157 9.47 -0.86 -6.90
N ALA A 158 10.20 -1.33 -5.89
CA ALA A 158 11.58 -0.97 -5.62
C ALA A 158 12.60 -1.75 -6.49
N GLY A 159 12.10 -2.59 -7.39
CA GLY A 159 12.95 -3.43 -8.25
C GLY A 159 13.65 -4.56 -7.49
N GLN A 160 14.87 -4.92 -7.92
CA GLN A 160 15.61 -6.05 -7.36
C GLN A 160 16.23 -5.78 -5.97
N GLY A 161 16.53 -4.54 -5.64
CA GLY A 161 17.25 -4.21 -4.39
C GLY A 161 18.71 -4.68 -4.38
N LEU A 162 19.42 -4.47 -3.27
CA LEU A 162 20.83 -4.79 -3.09
C LEU A 162 21.05 -5.64 -1.84
N ALA A 163 21.92 -6.63 -1.93
CA ALA A 163 22.38 -7.48 -0.82
C ALA A 163 23.80 -7.97 -1.08
N MET A 164 24.43 -8.62 -0.10
CA MET A 164 25.56 -9.50 -0.41
C MET A 164 25.14 -10.60 -1.37
N PRO A 165 26.04 -11.20 -2.15
CA PRO A 165 25.72 -12.35 -2.98
C PRO A 165 24.99 -13.44 -2.18
N ASN A 166 23.86 -13.93 -2.72
CA ASN A 166 22.96 -14.87 -2.05
C ASN A 166 22.31 -14.34 -0.74
N GLY A 167 22.29 -13.02 -0.53
CA GLY A 167 21.70 -12.37 0.65
C GLY A 167 20.21 -12.06 0.54
N GLY A 168 19.52 -12.55 -0.47
CA GLY A 168 18.08 -12.30 -0.67
C GLY A 168 17.18 -12.83 0.46
N PRO A 169 15.88 -12.48 0.45
CA PRO A 169 15.01 -12.60 1.63
C PRO A 169 14.71 -14.03 2.08
N ALA A 170 14.59 -14.99 1.18
CA ALA A 170 14.24 -16.38 1.50
C ALA A 170 14.96 -17.36 0.56
N PRO A 171 15.07 -18.65 0.88
CA PRO A 171 15.81 -19.59 0.03
C PRO A 171 15.51 -19.57 -1.45
N PRO A 172 14.25 -19.50 -1.93
CA PRO A 172 13.96 -19.38 -3.36
C PRO A 172 14.35 -18.04 -3.98
N LEU A 173 14.64 -17.02 -3.16
CA LEU A 173 14.91 -15.64 -3.58
C LEU A 173 16.29 -15.14 -3.15
N ARG A 174 17.22 -16.04 -2.83
CA ARG A 174 18.56 -15.67 -2.36
C ARG A 174 19.35 -14.87 -3.41
N ASP A 175 19.13 -15.14 -4.67
CA ASP A 175 19.76 -14.51 -5.83
C ASP A 175 18.91 -13.39 -6.47
N ALA A 176 17.75 -13.08 -5.91
CA ALA A 176 16.85 -12.06 -6.49
C ALA A 176 17.42 -10.64 -6.44
N PRO A 177 18.05 -10.16 -5.33
CA PRO A 177 18.71 -8.85 -5.30
C PRO A 177 20.01 -8.84 -6.14
N TYR A 178 20.46 -7.65 -6.50
CA TYR A 178 21.84 -7.45 -6.94
C TYR A 178 22.80 -7.86 -5.82
N GLY A 179 23.60 -8.91 -6.06
CA GLY A 179 24.68 -9.32 -5.18
C GLY A 179 25.86 -8.38 -5.38
N VAL A 180 26.21 -7.56 -4.38
CA VAL A 180 27.28 -6.57 -4.47
C VAL A 180 28.37 -6.88 -3.45
N SER A 181 29.65 -6.82 -3.90
CA SER A 181 30.85 -7.10 -3.10
C SER A 181 31.85 -5.94 -3.13
N THR A 182 31.60 -4.93 -3.96
CA THR A 182 32.40 -3.72 -4.08
C THR A 182 31.51 -2.48 -4.14
N GLU A 183 32.05 -1.31 -3.73
CA GLU A 183 31.34 -0.03 -3.86
C GLU A 183 30.92 0.26 -5.31
N ALA A 184 31.80 -0.07 -6.28
CA ALA A 184 31.51 0.14 -7.68
C ALA A 184 30.33 -0.70 -8.17
N GLU A 185 30.18 -1.92 -7.67
CA GLU A 185 29.00 -2.77 -7.94
C GLU A 185 27.75 -2.20 -7.29
N ALA A 186 27.82 -1.75 -6.03
CA ALA A 186 26.71 -1.12 -5.33
C ALA A 186 26.18 0.11 -6.09
N ARG A 187 27.08 0.99 -6.55
CA ARG A 187 26.72 2.17 -7.34
C ARG A 187 26.11 1.80 -8.69
N ARG A 188 26.68 0.82 -9.42
CA ARG A 188 26.09 0.36 -10.68
C ARG A 188 24.70 -0.23 -10.50
N ALA A 189 24.48 -1.03 -9.48
CA ALA A 189 23.16 -1.59 -9.19
C ALA A 189 22.10 -0.49 -8.98
N VAL A 190 22.44 0.58 -8.27
CA VAL A 190 21.55 1.74 -8.10
C VAL A 190 21.28 2.45 -9.43
N GLN A 191 22.31 2.64 -10.28
CA GLN A 191 22.16 3.25 -11.61
C GLN A 191 21.25 2.41 -12.51
N GLU A 192 21.37 1.08 -12.46
CA GLU A 192 20.47 0.17 -13.17
C GLU A 192 19.03 0.27 -12.66
N LEU A 193 18.81 0.30 -11.34
CA LEU A 193 17.48 0.51 -10.75
C LEU A 193 16.88 1.85 -11.21
N ARG A 194 17.68 2.91 -11.26
CA ARG A 194 17.25 4.22 -11.78
C ARG A 194 16.86 4.13 -13.26
N ALA A 195 17.66 3.45 -14.08
CA ALA A 195 17.38 3.24 -15.51
C ALA A 195 16.07 2.44 -15.72
N ARG A 196 15.77 1.49 -14.83
CA ARG A 196 14.51 0.72 -14.81
C ARG A 196 13.32 1.49 -14.24
N LYS A 197 13.54 2.76 -13.84
CA LYS A 197 12.49 3.65 -13.32
C LYS A 197 11.74 3.05 -12.13
N VAL A 198 12.48 2.49 -11.14
CA VAL A 198 11.87 2.03 -9.88
C VAL A 198 11.06 3.16 -9.20
N ASP A 199 10.08 2.78 -8.41
CA ASP A 199 9.11 3.72 -7.84
C ASP A 199 9.65 4.45 -6.59
N GLY A 200 10.73 5.19 -6.80
CA GLY A 200 11.30 6.14 -5.83
C GLY A 200 12.24 5.53 -4.80
N TYR A 201 12.37 4.19 -4.73
CA TYR A 201 13.12 3.51 -3.68
C TYR A 201 14.18 2.55 -4.18
N VAL A 202 15.28 2.47 -3.42
CA VAL A 202 16.27 1.38 -3.46
C VAL A 202 16.12 0.58 -2.17
N LYS A 203 15.81 -0.70 -2.27
CA LYS A 203 15.79 -1.64 -1.14
C LYS A 203 17.19 -2.20 -0.88
N ILE A 204 17.60 -2.20 0.39
CA ILE A 204 18.89 -2.74 0.83
C ILE A 204 18.65 -3.79 1.91
N TRP A 205 19.39 -4.90 1.88
CA TRP A 205 19.39 -5.91 2.92
C TRP A 205 20.71 -5.90 3.69
N VAL A 206 20.67 -5.54 4.96
CA VAL A 206 21.77 -5.62 5.93
C VAL A 206 21.42 -6.70 6.95
N ASP A 207 21.63 -7.94 6.54
CA ASP A 207 21.28 -9.13 7.32
C ASP A 207 22.18 -10.29 6.88
N ASP A 208 22.70 -11.06 7.84
CA ASP A 208 23.54 -12.23 7.59
C ASP A 208 22.76 -13.54 7.47
N ARG A 209 21.45 -13.47 7.52
CA ARG A 209 20.55 -14.63 7.45
C ARG A 209 20.87 -15.69 8.52
N GLY A 210 21.14 -15.23 9.75
CA GLY A 210 21.52 -16.10 10.84
C GLY A 210 22.93 -16.67 10.68
N GLY A 211 23.86 -15.91 10.12
CA GLY A 211 25.25 -16.30 9.90
C GLY A 211 25.48 -17.19 8.67
N THR A 212 24.47 -17.33 7.78
CA THR A 212 24.59 -18.18 6.57
C THR A 212 25.20 -17.45 5.38
N VAL A 213 25.19 -16.12 5.37
CA VAL A 213 25.82 -15.26 4.36
C VAL A 213 26.55 -14.11 5.04
N PRO A 214 27.59 -13.52 4.43
CA PRO A 214 28.18 -12.28 4.93
C PRO A 214 27.16 -11.16 4.99
N LYS A 215 27.26 -10.28 5.98
CA LYS A 215 26.42 -9.09 6.07
C LYS A 215 26.96 -8.00 5.14
N LEU A 216 26.08 -7.22 4.52
CA LEU A 216 26.47 -6.07 3.71
C LEU A 216 27.23 -5.06 4.60
N THR A 217 28.46 -4.71 4.20
CA THR A 217 29.34 -3.85 5.00
C THR A 217 28.94 -2.38 4.93
N SER A 218 29.47 -1.58 5.88
CA SER A 218 29.19 -0.15 5.95
C SER A 218 29.59 0.61 4.67
N ASP A 219 30.71 0.26 4.04
CA ASP A 219 31.18 0.90 2.83
C ASP A 219 30.23 0.64 1.67
N LEU A 220 29.71 -0.60 1.55
CA LEU A 220 28.79 -1.00 0.48
C LEU A 220 27.42 -0.34 0.60
N TYR A 221 26.81 -0.34 1.80
CA TYR A 221 25.52 0.30 1.95
C TYR A 221 25.64 1.85 1.89
N SER A 222 26.75 2.44 2.37
CA SER A 222 26.97 3.88 2.23
C SER A 222 27.14 4.30 0.78
N ALA A 223 27.86 3.51 -0.03
CA ALA A 223 28.00 3.74 -1.46
C ALA A 223 26.64 3.65 -2.19
N ALA A 224 25.80 2.69 -1.82
CA ALA A 224 24.44 2.54 -2.38
C ALA A 224 23.54 3.73 -2.00
N ILE A 225 23.55 4.17 -0.73
CA ILE A 225 22.77 5.31 -0.23
C ILE A 225 23.20 6.60 -0.95
N ASP A 226 24.50 6.90 -0.99
CA ASP A 226 25.06 8.07 -1.68
C ASP A 226 24.65 8.09 -3.17
N GLU A 227 24.78 6.96 -3.86
CA GLU A 227 24.40 6.88 -5.27
C GLU A 227 22.90 7.02 -5.48
N ALA A 228 22.07 6.45 -4.59
CA ALA A 228 20.63 6.59 -4.66
C ALA A 228 20.22 8.06 -4.53
N HIS A 229 20.77 8.78 -3.56
CA HIS A 229 20.51 10.21 -3.35
C HIS A 229 20.94 11.06 -4.55
N LYS A 230 22.10 10.79 -5.16
CA LYS A 230 22.56 11.46 -6.41
C LYS A 230 21.57 11.26 -7.56
N ASN A 231 20.86 10.15 -7.58
CA ASN A 231 19.85 9.81 -8.59
C ASN A 231 18.42 10.20 -8.20
N GLY A 232 18.21 10.90 -7.08
CA GLY A 232 16.90 11.34 -6.59
C GLY A 232 16.02 10.20 -6.06
N LEU A 233 16.64 9.05 -5.71
CA LEU A 233 15.99 7.90 -5.09
C LEU A 233 16.18 7.95 -3.58
N LEU A 234 15.19 7.48 -2.84
CA LEU A 234 15.28 7.20 -1.42
C LEU A 234 15.76 5.76 -1.18
N THR A 235 16.21 5.49 0.03
CA THR A 235 16.72 4.18 0.42
C THR A 235 15.94 3.63 1.60
N VAL A 236 15.59 2.33 1.53
CA VAL A 236 14.90 1.60 2.59
C VAL A 236 15.65 0.31 2.90
N THR A 237 15.95 0.08 4.17
CA THR A 237 16.73 -1.09 4.57
C THR A 237 15.93 -2.13 5.34
N HIS A 238 16.20 -3.40 5.02
CA HIS A 238 15.94 -4.53 5.87
C HIS A 238 17.13 -4.73 6.82
N THR A 239 16.88 -4.63 8.10
CA THR A 239 17.86 -4.88 9.16
C THR A 239 17.16 -5.23 10.47
N PHE A 240 17.80 -5.98 11.34
CA PHE A 240 17.24 -6.41 12.61
C PHE A 240 18.10 -6.13 13.81
N GLU A 241 19.40 -5.95 13.58
CA GLU A 241 20.34 -5.72 14.67
C GLU A 241 20.43 -4.22 14.97
N LEU A 242 20.36 -3.88 16.27
CA LEU A 242 20.40 -2.47 16.69
C LEU A 242 21.71 -1.78 16.32
N SER A 243 22.82 -2.52 16.33
CA SER A 243 24.14 -2.02 15.88
C SER A 243 24.15 -1.64 14.42
N ASP A 244 23.48 -2.43 13.55
CA ASP A 244 23.37 -2.14 12.12
C ASP A 244 22.48 -0.93 11.90
N VAL A 245 21.35 -0.82 12.62
CA VAL A 245 20.47 0.36 12.57
C VAL A 245 21.25 1.64 12.85
N LYS A 246 22.12 1.66 13.87
CA LYS A 246 22.96 2.81 14.19
C LYS A 246 23.89 3.18 13.03
N GLY A 247 24.55 2.18 12.45
CA GLY A 247 25.45 2.38 11.30
C GLY A 247 24.69 2.93 10.08
N ILE A 248 23.55 2.35 9.77
CA ILE A 248 22.71 2.74 8.62
C ILE A 248 22.12 4.14 8.79
N LEU A 249 21.64 4.48 10.00
CA LEU A 249 21.18 5.85 10.30
C LEU A 249 22.30 6.88 10.09
N ARG A 250 23.52 6.59 10.54
CA ARG A 250 24.69 7.48 10.32
C ARG A 250 25.05 7.60 8.84
N ALA A 251 24.90 6.52 8.08
CA ALA A 251 25.14 6.50 6.63
C ALA A 251 24.13 7.28 5.80
N GLY A 252 23.01 7.68 6.39
CA GLY A 252 22.07 8.54 5.69
C GLY A 252 20.82 7.87 5.16
N ILE A 253 20.46 6.67 5.61
CA ILE A 253 19.23 5.97 5.20
C ILE A 253 17.98 6.85 5.36
N ASP A 254 16.99 6.67 4.46
CA ASP A 254 15.73 7.41 4.50
C ASP A 254 14.64 6.65 5.26
N GLY A 255 14.71 5.32 5.28
CA GLY A 255 13.71 4.53 5.99
C GLY A 255 14.16 3.13 6.40
N LEU A 256 13.51 2.61 7.44
CA LEU A 256 13.62 1.22 7.85
C LEU A 256 12.38 0.45 7.37
N ALA A 257 12.61 -0.69 6.73
CA ALA A 257 11.55 -1.58 6.25
C ALA A 257 10.93 -2.42 7.38
N HIS A 258 11.58 -2.47 8.53
CA HIS A 258 11.15 -3.17 9.74
C HIS A 258 11.58 -2.40 10.98
N PRO A 259 10.88 -2.57 12.10
CA PRO A 259 11.32 -2.00 13.37
C PRO A 259 12.65 -2.60 13.86
N PRO A 260 13.48 -1.84 14.59
CA PRO A 260 14.85 -2.21 14.93
C PRO A 260 15.00 -3.13 16.16
N TRP A 261 14.01 -3.94 16.49
CA TRP A 261 14.02 -4.78 17.71
C TRP A 261 13.89 -6.28 17.48
N ARG A 262 14.08 -6.77 16.25
CA ARG A 262 13.94 -8.21 15.97
C ARG A 262 14.97 -9.06 16.70
N SER A 263 16.16 -8.52 16.99
CA SER A 263 17.16 -9.16 17.84
C SER A 263 16.75 -9.30 19.31
N GLY A 264 15.62 -8.70 19.73
CA GLY A 264 15.16 -8.67 21.12
C GLY A 264 15.77 -7.56 21.97
N ALA A 265 16.68 -6.76 21.41
CA ALA A 265 17.23 -5.59 22.09
C ALA A 265 16.18 -4.46 22.11
N ALA A 266 16.03 -3.80 23.25
CA ALA A 266 15.26 -2.57 23.35
C ALA A 266 15.93 -1.46 22.55
N VAL A 267 15.12 -0.57 21.93
CA VAL A 267 15.62 0.66 21.32
C VAL A 267 16.30 1.50 22.40
N ASP A 268 17.55 1.84 22.19
CA ASP A 268 18.35 2.62 23.14
C ASP A 268 18.34 4.12 22.80
N GLU A 269 18.84 4.94 23.74
CA GLU A 269 18.85 6.39 23.61
C GLU A 269 19.71 6.88 22.43
N GLU A 270 20.76 6.15 22.05
CA GLU A 270 21.58 6.49 20.89
C GLU A 270 20.78 6.39 19.58
N VAL A 271 20.00 5.31 19.39
CA VAL A 271 19.12 5.18 18.22
C VAL A 271 18.06 6.27 18.23
N LEU A 272 17.44 6.56 19.37
CA LEU A 272 16.45 7.64 19.48
C LEU A 272 17.06 9.01 19.18
N GLY A 273 18.31 9.27 19.61
CA GLY A 273 19.06 10.46 19.27
C GLY A 273 19.25 10.60 17.75
N LEU A 274 19.70 9.55 17.09
CA LEU A 274 19.89 9.52 15.63
C LEU A 274 18.58 9.78 14.84
N PHE A 275 17.43 9.29 15.32
CA PHE A 275 16.14 9.62 14.72
C PHE A 275 15.75 11.09 14.91
N ARG A 276 15.99 11.67 16.12
CA ARG A 276 15.74 13.11 16.37
C ARG A 276 16.61 14.03 15.51
N GLU A 277 17.86 13.63 15.26
CA GLU A 277 18.77 14.37 14.35
C GLU A 277 18.32 14.29 12.88
N ARG A 278 17.49 13.29 12.53
CA ARG A 278 17.04 13.00 11.19
C ARG A 278 15.53 12.81 11.12
N PRO A 279 14.73 13.87 11.32
CA PRO A 279 13.28 13.81 11.51
C PRO A 279 12.51 13.30 10.27
N ASN A 280 13.15 13.22 9.11
CA ASN A 280 12.56 12.70 7.88
C ASN A 280 12.70 11.19 7.71
N VAL A 281 13.50 10.53 8.57
CA VAL A 281 13.63 9.07 8.53
C VAL A 281 12.34 8.45 9.04
N PHE A 282 11.79 7.53 8.24
CA PHE A 282 10.55 6.83 8.57
C PHE A 282 10.81 5.36 8.93
N VAL A 283 9.83 4.74 9.58
CA VAL A 283 9.81 3.30 9.85
C VAL A 283 8.52 2.71 9.30
N ILE A 284 8.64 1.74 8.39
CA ILE A 284 7.50 0.93 7.98
C ILE A 284 7.32 -0.13 9.05
N LEU A 285 6.21 -0.06 9.76
CA LEU A 285 5.88 -1.04 10.78
C LEU A 285 5.42 -2.33 10.08
N THR A 286 6.02 -3.44 10.48
CA THR A 286 5.69 -4.79 10.03
C THR A 286 5.48 -5.66 11.26
N LEU A 287 4.67 -5.16 12.20
CA LEU A 287 4.47 -5.75 13.54
C LEU A 287 3.74 -7.08 13.46
N TRP A 288 2.76 -7.17 12.57
CA TRP A 288 1.97 -8.36 12.33
C TRP A 288 2.86 -9.57 12.01
N SER A 289 3.86 -9.43 11.15
CA SER A 289 4.78 -10.51 10.79
C SER A 289 5.62 -11.00 11.97
N THR A 290 5.65 -10.24 13.07
CA THR A 290 6.34 -10.59 14.33
C THR A 290 5.39 -11.05 15.43
N ARG A 291 4.07 -11.07 15.17
CA ARG A 291 3.07 -11.58 16.12
C ARG A 291 2.97 -13.10 16.02
N ASN A 292 2.77 -13.72 17.17
CA ASN A 292 2.70 -15.18 17.28
C ASN A 292 1.37 -15.72 17.76
N ASP A 293 0.32 -14.93 17.76
CA ASP A 293 -1.01 -15.49 17.90
C ASP A 293 -1.42 -16.37 16.72
N ILE A 294 -0.64 -16.32 15.61
CA ILE A 294 -0.69 -17.26 14.50
C ILE A 294 0.26 -18.46 14.63
N TYR A 295 1.21 -18.42 15.58
CA TYR A 295 2.20 -19.47 15.80
C TYR A 295 1.87 -20.20 17.09
N GLY A 296 1.41 -21.43 17.01
CA GLY A 296 1.15 -22.31 18.16
C GLY A 296 -0.28 -22.38 18.66
N ARG A 297 -1.23 -21.62 18.08
CA ARG A 297 -2.67 -21.76 18.33
C ARG A 297 -3.48 -21.28 17.14
N ARG A 298 -4.71 -21.79 17.02
CA ARG A 298 -5.68 -21.33 16.03
C ARG A 298 -5.95 -19.84 16.23
N PRO A 299 -5.74 -18.97 15.21
CA PRO A 299 -5.99 -17.54 15.33
C PRO A 299 -7.46 -17.21 15.59
N SER A 300 -7.75 -16.22 16.43
CA SER A 300 -9.12 -15.83 16.76
C SER A 300 -9.90 -15.25 15.56
N TRP A 301 -9.20 -14.70 14.58
CA TRP A 301 -9.76 -14.10 13.37
C TRP A 301 -9.87 -15.08 12.19
N ILE A 302 -9.53 -16.37 12.37
CA ILE A 302 -9.53 -17.37 11.27
C ILE A 302 -10.92 -17.61 10.66
N ASP A 303 -11.98 -17.35 11.42
CA ASP A 303 -13.35 -17.45 10.96
C ASP A 303 -13.94 -16.13 10.46
N ASP A 304 -13.12 -15.08 10.36
CA ASP A 304 -13.54 -13.80 9.80
C ASP A 304 -14.03 -14.01 8.35
N PRO A 305 -15.26 -13.60 8.01
CA PRO A 305 -15.80 -13.79 6.67
C PRO A 305 -14.91 -13.15 5.59
N LEU A 306 -14.33 -11.98 5.87
CA LEU A 306 -13.44 -11.27 4.95
C LEU A 306 -12.21 -12.11 4.59
N LEU A 307 -11.63 -12.84 5.56
CA LEU A 307 -10.54 -13.79 5.32
C LEU A 307 -11.03 -14.99 4.49
N ARG A 308 -12.12 -15.61 4.92
CA ARG A 308 -12.67 -16.85 4.32
C ARG A 308 -13.08 -16.68 2.87
N GLU A 309 -13.49 -15.48 2.47
CA GLU A 309 -13.87 -15.15 1.10
C GLU A 309 -12.69 -15.17 0.12
N THR A 310 -11.47 -14.94 0.59
CA THR A 310 -10.28 -14.76 -0.26
C THR A 310 -9.27 -15.90 -0.14
N PHE A 311 -9.29 -16.68 0.96
CA PHE A 311 -8.31 -17.73 1.21
C PHE A 311 -8.78 -19.07 0.67
N THR A 312 -7.82 -19.88 0.22
CA THR A 312 -8.03 -21.28 -0.17
C THR A 312 -8.15 -22.17 1.05
N ALA A 313 -8.71 -23.37 0.88
CA ALA A 313 -8.76 -24.38 1.96
C ALA A 313 -7.34 -24.75 2.45
N ALA A 314 -6.37 -24.82 1.54
CA ALA A 314 -4.96 -25.11 1.90
C ALA A 314 -4.34 -23.99 2.74
N GLU A 315 -4.58 -22.71 2.40
CA GLU A 315 -4.12 -21.56 3.19
C GLU A 315 -4.78 -21.55 4.58
N ILE A 316 -6.07 -21.86 4.67
CA ILE A 316 -6.77 -21.98 5.96
C ILE A 316 -6.19 -23.14 6.79
N ALA A 317 -5.93 -24.29 6.18
CA ALA A 317 -5.32 -25.44 6.89
C ALA A 317 -3.92 -25.10 7.46
N MET A 318 -3.14 -24.29 6.75
CA MET A 318 -1.85 -23.78 7.26
C MET A 318 -2.04 -22.89 8.51
N LEU A 319 -3.11 -22.10 8.55
CA LEU A 319 -3.45 -21.25 9.70
C LEU A 319 -3.99 -22.05 10.89
N GLU A 320 -4.68 -23.14 10.64
CA GLU A 320 -5.20 -24.04 11.68
C GLU A 320 -4.10 -24.85 12.36
N ASN A 321 -2.97 -25.09 11.66
CA ASN A 321 -1.83 -25.83 12.14
C ASN A 321 -0.53 -25.02 11.96
N PRO A 322 -0.41 -23.88 12.64
CA PRO A 322 0.75 -23.02 12.44
C PRO A 322 2.02 -23.66 12.99
N ALA A 323 3.11 -23.55 12.22
CA ALA A 323 4.44 -23.91 12.73
C ALA A 323 4.83 -22.96 13.88
N VAL A 324 5.30 -23.50 15.00
CA VAL A 324 5.59 -22.74 16.21
C VAL A 324 6.88 -21.94 16.05
N GLY A 325 6.79 -20.61 16.28
CA GLY A 325 7.93 -19.73 16.50
C GLY A 325 7.82 -19.09 17.89
N GLU A 326 8.42 -19.70 18.91
CA GLU A 326 8.29 -19.25 20.32
C GLU A 326 8.89 -17.85 20.58
N ASP A 327 9.91 -17.47 19.83
CA ASP A 327 10.76 -16.30 20.13
C ASP A 327 10.04 -14.94 19.91
N ALA A 328 9.18 -14.80 18.92
CA ALA A 328 8.51 -13.54 18.66
C ALA A 328 7.38 -13.25 19.68
N MET A 329 6.65 -14.27 20.16
CA MET A 329 5.69 -14.14 21.25
C MET A 329 6.35 -13.67 22.55
N ALA A 330 7.57 -14.17 22.82
CA ALA A 330 8.32 -13.75 24.00
C ALA A 330 8.62 -12.24 23.96
N LYS A 331 8.95 -11.68 22.81
CA LYS A 331 9.22 -10.25 22.62
C LYS A 331 7.99 -9.38 22.85
N TRP A 332 6.81 -9.81 22.38
CA TRP A 332 5.55 -9.14 22.66
C TRP A 332 5.20 -9.21 24.14
N LYS A 333 5.24 -10.39 24.75
CA LYS A 333 4.95 -10.60 26.18
C LYS A 333 5.92 -9.83 27.09
N ALA A 334 7.20 -9.75 26.72
CA ALA A 334 8.19 -8.95 27.42
C ALA A 334 8.00 -7.44 27.24
N GLY A 335 7.06 -7.02 26.40
CA GLY A 335 6.76 -5.62 26.10
C GLY A 335 7.84 -4.90 25.28
N VAL A 336 8.75 -5.61 24.62
CA VAL A 336 9.81 -5.00 23.79
C VAL A 336 9.19 -4.25 22.64
N VAL A 337 8.23 -4.85 21.93
CA VAL A 337 7.56 -4.24 20.77
C VAL A 337 6.76 -3.00 21.16
N PRO A 338 5.83 -3.03 22.14
CA PRO A 338 5.11 -1.83 22.54
C PRO A 338 6.03 -0.70 23.03
N ARG A 339 7.02 -1.01 23.87
CA ARG A 339 7.99 0.01 24.33
C ARG A 339 8.79 0.61 23.19
N GLY A 340 9.20 -0.20 22.19
CA GLY A 340 9.90 0.26 21.00
C GLY A 340 9.06 1.20 20.16
N VAL A 341 7.81 0.83 19.87
CA VAL A 341 6.87 1.69 19.11
C VAL A 341 6.65 3.03 19.82
N LEU A 342 6.37 2.98 21.14
CA LEU A 342 6.14 4.21 21.92
C LEU A 342 7.39 5.09 22.04
N ALA A 343 8.59 4.50 22.16
CA ALA A 343 9.84 5.25 22.17
C ALA A 343 10.12 5.94 20.84
N LEU A 344 9.95 5.24 19.71
CA LEU A 344 10.09 5.83 18.37
C LEU A 344 9.03 6.92 18.11
N LYS A 345 7.78 6.68 18.53
CA LYS A 345 6.72 7.70 18.48
C LYS A 345 7.10 8.96 19.27
N ALA A 346 7.61 8.79 20.50
CA ALA A 346 8.06 9.91 21.32
C ALA A 346 9.27 10.65 20.73
N ALA A 347 10.08 9.97 19.92
CA ALA A 347 11.17 10.57 19.15
C ALA A 347 10.70 11.27 17.85
N GLY A 348 9.40 11.27 17.56
CA GLY A 348 8.81 11.93 16.39
C GLY A 348 8.94 11.13 15.08
N VAL A 349 9.22 9.85 15.15
CA VAL A 349 9.39 9.00 13.97
C VAL A 349 8.06 8.83 13.23
N LYS A 350 8.06 9.09 11.92
CA LYS A 350 6.92 8.83 11.04
C LYS A 350 6.77 7.33 10.80
N PHE A 351 5.58 6.80 11.06
CA PHE A 351 5.25 5.41 10.77
C PHE A 351 4.46 5.27 9.48
N GLY A 352 4.82 4.26 8.67
CA GLY A 352 4.03 3.76 7.57
C GLY A 352 3.55 2.34 7.85
N LEU A 353 2.49 1.92 7.17
CA LEU A 353 2.03 0.53 7.19
C LEU A 353 2.75 -0.29 6.14
N GLY A 354 3.28 -1.44 6.53
CA GLY A 354 3.67 -2.55 5.67
C GLY A 354 3.36 -3.86 6.38
N ASP A 355 2.87 -4.85 5.71
CA ASP A 355 2.55 -6.16 6.31
C ASP A 355 3.51 -7.27 5.88
N ASP A 356 4.51 -6.93 5.05
CA ASP A 356 5.53 -7.85 4.52
C ASP A 356 4.93 -9.10 3.85
N THR A 357 3.70 -8.94 3.29
CA THR A 357 2.99 -10.03 2.64
C THR A 357 3.76 -10.55 1.44
N GLY A 358 3.81 -11.87 1.27
CA GLY A 358 4.50 -12.53 0.17
C GLY A 358 6.01 -12.72 0.31
N ALA A 359 6.64 -12.26 1.40
CA ALA A 359 8.09 -12.33 1.61
C ALA A 359 8.60 -13.74 1.90
N THR A 360 7.82 -14.55 2.58
CA THR A 360 8.20 -15.87 3.07
C THR A 360 7.05 -16.85 2.95
N ASN A 361 7.32 -18.11 3.32
CA ASN A 361 6.31 -19.16 3.30
C ASN A 361 5.12 -18.89 4.23
N GLY A 362 5.28 -18.12 5.30
CA GLY A 362 4.22 -17.80 6.27
C GLY A 362 3.47 -16.50 6.00
N SER A 363 3.91 -15.65 5.05
CA SER A 363 3.33 -14.33 4.81
C SER A 363 2.47 -14.29 3.55
N PHE A 364 1.24 -14.81 3.62
CA PHE A 364 0.33 -14.96 2.48
C PHE A 364 -1.00 -14.18 2.61
N TYR A 365 -1.03 -13.17 3.47
CA TYR A 365 -2.26 -12.46 3.85
C TYR A 365 -2.55 -11.24 2.98
N PHE A 366 -2.48 -11.38 1.66
CA PHE A 366 -2.67 -10.28 0.71
C PHE A 366 -3.94 -9.46 0.99
N GLY A 367 -3.75 -8.26 1.51
CA GLY A 367 -4.79 -7.33 1.92
C GLY A 367 -5.34 -7.56 3.33
N PHE A 368 -5.66 -8.78 3.73
CA PHE A 368 -6.09 -9.05 5.10
C PHE A 368 -4.98 -8.72 6.13
N GLY A 369 -3.72 -8.97 5.78
CA GLY A 369 -2.55 -8.62 6.58
C GLY A 369 -2.48 -7.15 6.96
N SER A 370 -2.91 -6.26 6.08
CA SER A 370 -2.91 -4.81 6.36
C SER A 370 -3.88 -4.43 7.48
N HIS A 371 -5.03 -5.12 7.61
CA HIS A 371 -5.94 -4.92 8.74
C HIS A 371 -5.37 -5.49 10.04
N LEU A 372 -4.68 -6.62 9.97
CA LEU A 372 -3.99 -7.20 11.13
C LEU A 372 -2.81 -6.34 11.57
N GLU A 373 -2.13 -5.70 10.63
CA GLU A 373 -1.06 -4.73 10.93
C GLU A 373 -1.60 -3.52 11.70
N MET A 374 -2.71 -2.92 11.25
CA MET A 374 -3.36 -1.83 12.00
C MET A 374 -3.79 -2.25 13.41
N ALA A 375 -4.32 -3.47 13.56
CA ALA A 375 -4.66 -4.02 14.89
C ALA A 375 -3.40 -4.19 15.76
N SER A 376 -2.29 -4.66 15.16
CA SER A 376 -1.00 -4.79 15.85
C SER A 376 -0.41 -3.45 16.27
N MET A 377 -0.57 -2.41 15.44
CA MET A 377 -0.17 -1.03 15.79
C MET A 377 -0.92 -0.53 17.02
N VAL A 378 -2.25 -0.76 17.09
CA VAL A 378 -3.06 -0.35 18.24
C VAL A 378 -2.67 -1.15 19.48
N GLU A 379 -2.46 -2.45 19.36
CA GLU A 379 -1.98 -3.27 20.48
C GLU A 379 -0.58 -2.84 20.97
N ALA A 380 0.26 -2.33 20.06
CA ALA A 380 1.56 -1.76 20.42
C ALA A 380 1.49 -0.35 21.03
N GLY A 381 0.30 0.24 21.17
CA GLY A 381 0.07 1.50 21.88
C GLY A 381 -0.19 2.73 20.99
N LEU A 382 -0.39 2.56 19.69
CA LEU A 382 -0.94 3.62 18.86
C LEU A 382 -2.46 3.74 19.08
N THR A 383 -3.00 4.92 18.92
CA THR A 383 -4.45 5.09 18.84
C THR A 383 -4.98 4.56 17.50
N PRO A 384 -6.27 4.18 17.39
CA PRO A 384 -6.86 3.83 16.10
C PRO A 384 -6.66 4.89 15.02
N ALA A 385 -6.75 6.18 15.37
CA ALA A 385 -6.52 7.29 14.44
C ALA A 385 -5.08 7.32 13.91
N GLU A 386 -4.09 7.09 14.78
CA GLU A 386 -2.68 7.02 14.39
C GLU A 386 -2.39 5.79 13.51
N ALA A 387 -3.00 4.65 13.79
CA ALA A 387 -2.86 3.45 12.97
C ALA A 387 -3.48 3.66 11.57
N ILE A 388 -4.65 4.31 11.48
CA ILE A 388 -5.28 4.69 10.20
C ILE A 388 -4.38 5.69 9.46
N ALA A 389 -3.86 6.72 10.13
CA ALA A 389 -2.95 7.69 9.51
C ALA A 389 -1.68 7.01 8.97
N ALA A 390 -1.08 6.07 9.71
CA ALA A 390 0.06 5.27 9.25
C ALA A 390 -0.29 4.45 8.00
N ALA A 391 -1.48 3.86 7.97
CA ALA A 391 -1.97 3.01 6.88
C ALA A 391 -2.43 3.80 5.64
N THR A 392 -2.59 5.11 5.73
CA THR A 392 -3.16 5.94 4.65
C THR A 392 -2.24 7.11 4.31
N ARG A 393 -2.42 8.27 4.93
CA ARG A 393 -1.66 9.49 4.64
C ARG A 393 -0.14 9.30 4.76
N ASN A 394 0.33 8.75 5.87
CA ASN A 394 1.77 8.63 6.09
C ASN A 394 2.42 7.68 5.08
N SER A 395 1.77 6.54 4.77
CA SER A 395 2.24 5.62 3.73
C SER A 395 2.21 6.27 2.34
N ALA A 396 1.21 7.11 2.03
CA ALA A 396 1.17 7.88 0.78
C ALA A 396 2.34 8.87 0.70
N GLU A 397 2.62 9.61 1.77
CA GLU A 397 3.74 10.54 1.85
C GLU A 397 5.08 9.83 1.72
N ILE A 398 5.27 8.71 2.45
CA ILE A 398 6.45 7.84 2.35
C ILE A 398 6.65 7.44 0.89
N LEU A 399 5.63 6.95 0.20
CA LEU A 399 5.71 6.49 -1.19
C LEU A 399 5.59 7.61 -2.24
N LYS A 400 5.51 8.87 -1.82
CA LYS A 400 5.34 10.04 -2.70
C LYS A 400 4.10 9.93 -3.61
N LEU A 401 3.02 9.36 -3.09
CA LEU A 401 1.73 9.22 -3.77
C LEU A 401 0.84 10.43 -3.47
N GLU A 402 1.16 11.57 -4.04
CA GLU A 402 0.55 12.86 -3.70
C GLU A 402 -0.98 12.90 -3.82
N ARG A 403 -1.57 12.07 -4.69
CA ARG A 403 -3.02 12.02 -4.89
C ARG A 403 -3.75 11.06 -3.96
N LEU A 404 -3.05 10.17 -3.22
CA LEU A 404 -3.63 9.14 -2.35
C LEU A 404 -3.51 9.50 -0.86
N GLY A 405 -4.10 8.67 -0.02
CA GLY A 405 -3.93 8.68 1.43
C GLY A 405 -4.92 9.55 2.21
N THR A 406 -5.69 10.41 1.52
CA THR A 406 -6.73 11.24 2.14
C THR A 406 -7.97 11.35 1.24
N VAL A 407 -9.15 11.57 1.84
CA VAL A 407 -10.38 11.92 1.12
C VAL A 407 -10.55 13.44 1.21
N ALA A 408 -9.93 14.15 0.28
CA ALA A 408 -9.90 15.62 0.25
C ALA A 408 -10.00 16.13 -1.19
N ALA A 409 -10.40 17.39 -1.38
CA ALA A 409 -10.49 18.00 -2.70
C ALA A 409 -9.15 17.95 -3.45
N GLY A 410 -9.17 17.53 -4.72
CA GLY A 410 -8.01 17.34 -5.58
C GLY A 410 -7.33 15.96 -5.44
N LYS A 411 -7.73 15.14 -4.47
CA LYS A 411 -7.20 13.79 -4.28
C LYS A 411 -7.95 12.77 -5.13
N SER A 412 -7.31 11.62 -5.36
CA SER A 412 -7.94 10.49 -6.02
C SER A 412 -9.04 9.90 -5.12
N ALA A 413 -10.13 9.48 -5.73
CA ALA A 413 -11.27 8.90 -5.02
C ALA A 413 -10.99 7.42 -4.67
N ASP A 414 -10.08 7.22 -3.75
CA ASP A 414 -9.69 5.93 -3.18
C ASP A 414 -10.10 5.87 -1.71
N PHE A 415 -11.17 5.13 -1.41
CA PHE A 415 -11.73 5.06 -0.06
C PHE A 415 -12.46 3.74 0.21
N ILE A 416 -12.65 3.46 1.49
CA ILE A 416 -13.39 2.31 2.00
C ILE A 416 -14.64 2.79 2.72
N VAL A 417 -15.77 2.14 2.47
CA VAL A 417 -17.01 2.30 3.21
C VAL A 417 -17.12 1.14 4.21
N LEU A 418 -17.27 1.46 5.48
CA LEU A 418 -17.30 0.52 6.60
C LEU A 418 -18.68 0.51 7.27
N ASP A 419 -19.10 -0.67 7.74
CA ASP A 419 -20.35 -0.85 8.49
C ASP A 419 -20.25 -0.42 9.97
N ALA A 420 -19.04 -0.12 10.46
CA ALA A 420 -18.79 0.31 11.81
C ALA A 420 -17.60 1.26 11.89
N ASN A 421 -17.52 2.02 13.00
CA ASN A 421 -16.48 3.03 13.21
C ASN A 421 -15.14 2.40 13.63
N PRO A 422 -14.06 2.53 12.84
CA PRO A 422 -12.75 1.98 13.18
C PRO A 422 -12.03 2.76 14.28
N LEU A 423 -12.50 3.95 14.64
CA LEU A 423 -11.96 4.72 15.77
C LEU A 423 -12.43 4.18 17.13
N ASP A 424 -13.58 3.48 17.16
CA ASP A 424 -14.07 2.82 18.37
C ASP A 424 -13.39 1.46 18.59
N ASP A 425 -13.15 0.72 17.51
CA ASP A 425 -12.39 -0.53 17.45
C ASP A 425 -11.73 -0.66 16.07
N ILE A 426 -10.42 -0.71 16.05
CA ILE A 426 -9.64 -0.81 14.81
C ILE A 426 -10.00 -2.05 13.97
N ASN A 427 -10.50 -3.12 14.59
CA ASN A 427 -10.98 -4.32 13.90
C ASN A 427 -12.19 -4.03 12.99
N ASN A 428 -12.89 -2.92 13.20
CA ASN A 428 -13.98 -2.48 12.33
C ASN A 428 -13.51 -2.10 10.91
N THR A 429 -12.22 -1.90 10.69
CA THR A 429 -11.65 -1.76 9.33
C THR A 429 -11.93 -2.98 8.45
N ARG A 430 -12.18 -4.15 9.03
CA ARG A 430 -12.56 -5.38 8.31
C ARG A 430 -14.04 -5.45 7.93
N ARG A 431 -14.88 -4.58 8.48
CA ARG A 431 -16.32 -4.54 8.19
C ARG A 431 -16.62 -3.73 6.94
N ILE A 432 -16.03 -4.19 5.82
CA ILE A 432 -16.07 -3.49 4.53
C ILE A 432 -17.41 -3.69 3.83
N SER A 433 -18.15 -2.62 3.64
CA SER A 433 -19.39 -2.53 2.88
C SER A 433 -19.09 -2.34 1.38
N ALA A 434 -18.19 -1.39 1.05
CA ALA A 434 -17.74 -1.13 -0.32
C ALA A 434 -16.30 -0.61 -0.35
N VAL A 435 -15.64 -0.79 -1.49
CA VAL A 435 -14.33 -0.22 -1.78
C VAL A 435 -14.44 0.57 -3.08
N TYR A 436 -13.89 1.77 -3.10
CA TYR A 436 -13.76 2.59 -4.29
C TYR A 436 -12.30 2.88 -4.54
N LEU A 437 -11.83 2.61 -5.75
CA LEU A 437 -10.48 2.91 -6.20
C LEU A 437 -10.56 3.75 -7.48
N ARG A 438 -9.88 4.89 -7.49
CA ARG A 438 -9.89 5.81 -8.65
C ARG A 438 -11.31 6.16 -9.09
N GLY A 439 -12.20 6.40 -8.12
CA GLY A 439 -13.60 6.76 -8.34
C GLY A 439 -14.52 5.60 -8.75
N SER A 440 -14.00 4.41 -8.99
CA SER A 440 -14.77 3.24 -9.40
C SER A 440 -14.95 2.26 -8.26
N ALA A 441 -16.15 1.71 -8.11
CA ALA A 441 -16.40 0.64 -7.14
C ALA A 441 -15.63 -0.62 -7.56
N VAL A 442 -14.94 -1.25 -6.61
CA VAL A 442 -14.34 -2.57 -6.77
C VAL A 442 -15.47 -3.61 -6.80
N ASP A 443 -15.55 -4.39 -7.86
CA ASP A 443 -16.54 -5.46 -7.97
C ASP A 443 -16.14 -6.66 -7.09
N ARG A 444 -16.36 -6.49 -5.79
CA ARG A 444 -16.08 -7.54 -4.78
C ARG A 444 -16.90 -8.79 -5.00
N ALA A 445 -18.09 -8.70 -5.59
CA ALA A 445 -18.94 -9.87 -5.89
C ALA A 445 -18.31 -10.73 -6.99
N ALA A 446 -17.87 -10.11 -8.10
CA ALA A 446 -17.19 -10.83 -9.18
C ALA A 446 -15.86 -11.46 -8.70
N LEU A 447 -15.07 -10.75 -7.88
CA LEU A 447 -13.83 -11.28 -7.30
C LEU A 447 -14.10 -12.51 -6.40
N ARG A 448 -15.10 -12.46 -5.53
CA ARG A 448 -15.52 -13.63 -4.71
C ARG A 448 -15.93 -14.81 -5.58
N ALA A 449 -16.72 -14.56 -6.62
CA ALA A 449 -17.14 -15.61 -7.55
C ALA A 449 -15.95 -16.24 -8.27
N LYS A 450 -14.99 -15.45 -8.73
CA LYS A 450 -13.71 -15.91 -9.31
C LYS A 450 -13.00 -16.88 -8.35
N TRP A 451 -12.80 -16.49 -7.10
CA TRP A 451 -12.06 -17.33 -6.13
C TRP A 451 -12.88 -18.55 -5.66
N ALA A 452 -14.19 -18.43 -5.55
CA ALA A 452 -15.06 -19.57 -5.24
C ALA A 452 -15.01 -20.63 -6.36
N GLY A 453 -15.07 -20.22 -7.63
CA GLY A 453 -14.93 -21.09 -8.79
C GLY A 453 -13.58 -21.82 -8.82
N ALA A 454 -12.47 -21.10 -8.58
CA ALA A 454 -11.15 -21.69 -8.51
C ALA A 454 -10.98 -22.71 -7.36
N ARG A 455 -11.65 -22.49 -6.23
CA ARG A 455 -11.71 -23.47 -5.12
C ARG A 455 -12.44 -24.75 -5.52
N ALA A 456 -13.54 -24.62 -6.25
CA ALA A 456 -14.37 -25.77 -6.66
C ALA A 456 -13.65 -26.66 -7.69
N THR A 457 -12.81 -26.08 -8.56
CA THR A 457 -12.09 -26.80 -9.62
C THR A 457 -10.71 -27.32 -9.18
N GLY A 458 -10.26 -27.03 -7.97
CA GLY A 458 -8.94 -27.45 -7.49
C GLY A 458 -7.75 -26.80 -8.23
N THR A 459 -7.99 -25.77 -9.02
CA THR A 459 -7.00 -25.10 -9.89
C THR A 459 -6.18 -24.01 -9.18
N ARG A 460 -6.23 -23.94 -7.86
CA ARG A 460 -5.44 -23.00 -7.04
C ARG A 460 -4.33 -23.66 -6.28
#